data_b02314b361c4805b24e71abb5ac5dbaa
#
_entry.id   b02314b361c4805b24e71abb5ac5dbaa
#
_cell.length_a   1.000
_cell.length_b   1.000
_cell.length_c   1.000
_cell.angle_alpha   90.00
_cell.angle_beta   90.00
_cell.angle_gamma   90.00
#
_symmetry.space_group_name_H-M   'P 1'
#
loop_
_entity.id
_entity.type
_entity.pdbx_description
1 polymer ?
#
loop_
_entity_poly.entity_id
_entity_poly.type
_entity_poly.pdbx_seq_one_letter_code
_entity_poly.pdbx_strand_id
1 'polypeptide(L)'
;LRSHIQGLASLQHHDGFWHQLLDRNDTYLETSATAIYTYCMAHAINRGWVDAKAYGPVVLQGWHAVESAVNAKGQVEGVCVGTGLGFDAGFYAYRPVHVMAAHGYGPVIWAGAEVIKLLKEQHPKLNDSAVQFYDEEVKTDKPIFNYDGSIRF
;
A
#
# COMPACT_ATOMS: atom_id res chain seq x y z
N LEU A 1 11.10 -13.46 2.12
CA LEU A 1 10.21 -12.35 2.47
C LEU A 1 10.79 -11.00 2.05
N ARG A 2 11.96 -10.57 2.58
CA ARG A 2 12.55 -9.24 2.32
C ARG A 2 12.75 -8.95 0.82
N SER A 3 13.35 -9.86 0.07
CA SER A 3 13.54 -9.70 -1.38
C SER A 3 12.21 -9.56 -2.14
N HIS A 4 11.16 -10.28 -1.70
CA HIS A 4 9.84 -10.18 -2.30
C HIS A 4 9.21 -8.82 -2.02
N ILE A 5 9.27 -8.35 -0.75
CA ILE A 5 8.75 -7.01 -0.38
C ILE A 5 9.50 -5.91 -1.16
N GLN A 6 10.83 -6.00 -1.27
CA GLN A 6 11.62 -5.05 -2.04
C GLN A 6 11.21 -5.02 -3.52
N GLY A 7 11.01 -6.19 -4.13
CA GLY A 7 10.54 -6.30 -5.51
C GLY A 7 9.15 -5.67 -5.70
N LEU A 8 8.21 -5.97 -4.80
CA LEU A 8 6.88 -5.38 -4.86
C LEU A 8 6.91 -3.86 -4.67
N ALA A 9 7.68 -3.36 -3.69
CA ALA A 9 7.80 -1.91 -3.45
C ALA A 9 8.35 -1.16 -4.67
N SER A 10 9.30 -1.76 -5.41
CA SER A 10 9.85 -1.14 -6.63
C SER A 10 8.90 -1.10 -7.81
N LEU A 11 7.78 -1.83 -7.75
CA LEU A 11 6.77 -1.91 -8.81
C LEU A 11 5.46 -1.20 -8.43
N GLN A 12 5.45 -0.47 -7.31
CA GLN A 12 4.28 0.33 -6.93
C GLN A 12 4.10 1.49 -7.91
N HIS A 13 2.89 1.63 -8.46
CA HIS A 13 2.52 2.77 -9.29
C HIS A 13 2.46 4.06 -8.44
N HIS A 14 2.63 5.22 -9.07
CA HIS A 14 2.64 6.52 -8.37
C HIS A 14 1.33 6.85 -7.63
N ASP A 15 0.19 6.23 -8.02
CA ASP A 15 -1.09 6.36 -7.33
C ASP A 15 -1.21 5.42 -6.11
N GLY A 16 -0.17 4.61 -5.82
CA GLY A 16 -0.15 3.66 -4.72
C GLY A 16 -0.65 2.27 -5.05
N PHE A 17 -1.26 2.07 -6.22
CA PHE A 17 -1.70 0.75 -6.69
C PHE A 17 -0.56 -0.10 -7.23
N TRP A 18 -0.90 -1.36 -7.54
CA TRP A 18 -0.13 -2.24 -8.40
C TRP A 18 -0.94 -2.65 -9.61
N HIS A 19 -0.26 -2.81 -10.74
CA HIS A 19 -0.87 -3.26 -11.99
C HIS A 19 -1.28 -4.72 -11.92
N GLN A 20 -2.27 -5.11 -12.72
CA GLN A 20 -2.74 -6.50 -12.89
C GLN A 20 -1.59 -7.45 -13.28
N LEU A 21 -0.68 -6.99 -14.12
CA LEU A 21 0.60 -7.62 -14.39
C LEU A 21 1.68 -6.67 -13.91
N LEU A 22 2.46 -7.07 -12.91
CA LEU A 22 3.37 -6.20 -12.17
C LEU A 22 4.43 -5.50 -13.02
N ASP A 23 4.89 -6.16 -14.09
CA ASP A 23 5.89 -5.68 -15.03
C ASP A 23 5.29 -5.01 -16.29
N ARG A 24 3.97 -4.78 -16.31
CA ARG A 24 3.22 -4.24 -17.44
C ARG A 24 2.37 -3.04 -17.01
N ASN A 25 2.95 -1.86 -17.10
CA ASN A 25 2.29 -0.61 -16.73
C ASN A 25 1.18 -0.16 -17.70
N ASP A 26 0.96 -0.90 -18.78
CA ASP A 26 -0.17 -0.77 -19.70
C ASP A 26 -1.40 -1.59 -19.28
N THR A 27 -1.32 -2.36 -18.19
CA THR A 27 -2.47 -3.07 -17.64
C THR A 27 -3.18 -2.23 -16.56
N TYR A 28 -4.43 -2.58 -16.25
CA TYR A 28 -5.20 -1.83 -15.24
C TYR A 28 -4.60 -2.00 -13.82
N LEU A 29 -4.96 -1.05 -12.94
CA LEU A 29 -4.60 -1.06 -11.52
C LEU A 29 -5.55 -1.99 -10.76
N GLU A 30 -5.01 -2.96 -10.03
CA GLU A 30 -5.79 -4.05 -9.43
C GLU A 30 -5.89 -3.87 -7.91
N THR A 31 -7.11 -3.72 -7.41
CA THR A 31 -7.36 -3.33 -6.01
C THR A 31 -7.12 -4.46 -5.02
N SER A 32 -7.47 -5.70 -5.33
CA SER A 32 -7.32 -6.80 -4.37
C SER A 32 -5.85 -7.15 -4.13
N ALA A 33 -5.02 -7.15 -5.17
CA ALA A 33 -3.58 -7.34 -5.05
C ALA A 33 -2.94 -6.16 -4.29
N THR A 34 -3.36 -4.92 -4.60
CA THR A 34 -2.92 -3.72 -3.87
C THR A 34 -3.20 -3.85 -2.37
N ALA A 35 -4.41 -4.27 -2.00
CA ALA A 35 -4.77 -4.49 -0.60
C ALA A 35 -3.94 -5.60 0.06
N ILE A 36 -3.71 -6.71 -0.64
CA ILE A 36 -2.88 -7.83 -0.14
C ILE A 36 -1.42 -7.36 0.09
N TYR A 37 -0.84 -6.65 -0.87
CA TYR A 37 0.55 -6.16 -0.74
C TYR A 37 0.69 -5.13 0.38
N THR A 38 -0.27 -4.22 0.49
CA THR A 38 -0.34 -3.25 1.59
C THR A 38 -0.44 -3.96 2.95
N TYR A 39 -1.34 -4.94 3.08
CA TYR A 39 -1.44 -5.79 4.26
C TYR A 39 -0.12 -6.48 4.60
N CYS A 40 0.49 -7.18 3.64
CA CYS A 40 1.70 -7.94 3.87
C CYS A 40 2.88 -7.06 4.31
N MET A 41 3.01 -5.87 3.72
CA MET A 41 4.07 -4.93 4.07
C MET A 41 3.82 -4.30 5.45
N ALA A 42 2.59 -3.84 5.73
CA ALA A 42 2.21 -3.32 7.04
C ALA A 42 2.44 -4.36 8.14
N HIS A 43 2.01 -5.61 7.91
CA HIS A 43 2.22 -6.71 8.83
C HIS A 43 3.71 -7.00 9.06
N ALA A 44 4.52 -6.98 7.99
CA ALA A 44 5.96 -7.20 8.11
C ALA A 44 6.67 -6.09 8.92
N ILE A 45 6.24 -4.83 8.78
CA ILE A 45 6.71 -3.72 9.61
C ILE A 45 6.29 -3.93 11.07
N ASN A 46 5.00 -4.19 11.32
CA ASN A 46 4.46 -4.40 12.66
C ASN A 46 5.09 -5.60 13.41
N ARG A 47 5.70 -6.53 12.67
CA ARG A 47 6.47 -7.67 13.20
C ARG A 47 7.97 -7.40 13.30
N GLY A 48 8.45 -6.22 12.90
CA GLY A 48 9.87 -5.90 12.88
C GLY A 48 10.69 -6.71 11.86
N TRP A 49 10.03 -7.28 10.85
CA TRP A 49 10.73 -8.06 9.81
C TRP A 49 11.37 -7.18 8.75
N VAL A 50 10.82 -5.99 8.54
CA VAL A 50 11.33 -4.94 7.65
C VAL A 50 11.23 -3.58 8.34
N ASP A 51 12.04 -2.63 7.85
CA ASP A 51 12.14 -1.29 8.43
C ASP A 51 10.94 -0.40 8.02
N ALA A 52 10.29 0.22 8.99
CA ALA A 52 9.21 1.17 8.79
C ALA A 52 9.65 2.42 8.00
N LYS A 53 10.88 2.90 8.20
CA LYS A 53 11.41 4.06 7.48
C LYS A 53 11.52 3.80 5.97
N ALA A 54 11.87 2.55 5.60
CA ALA A 54 12.01 2.16 4.20
C ALA A 54 10.67 1.86 3.52
N TYR A 55 9.76 1.16 4.21
CA TYR A 55 8.55 0.63 3.58
C TYR A 55 7.24 1.28 4.06
N GLY A 56 7.28 2.07 5.12
CA GLY A 56 6.12 2.77 5.64
C GLY A 56 5.46 3.70 4.61
N PRO A 57 6.21 4.52 3.86
CA PRO A 57 5.65 5.35 2.79
C PRO A 57 4.93 4.53 1.70
N VAL A 58 5.47 3.37 1.32
CA VAL A 58 4.86 2.44 0.36
C VAL A 58 3.51 1.92 0.89
N VAL A 59 3.47 1.54 2.18
CA VAL A 59 2.25 1.07 2.84
C VAL A 59 1.19 2.17 2.90
N LEU A 60 1.55 3.39 3.29
CA LEU A 60 0.59 4.50 3.39
C LEU A 60 0.02 4.86 2.03
N GLN A 61 0.83 4.88 0.99
CA GLN A 61 0.39 5.16 -0.36
C GLN A 61 -0.50 4.02 -0.90
N GLY A 62 -0.14 2.76 -0.62
CA GLY A 62 -0.96 1.60 -0.95
C GLY A 62 -2.31 1.62 -0.23
N TRP A 63 -2.34 2.04 1.04
CA TRP A 63 -3.59 2.19 1.78
C TRP A 63 -4.46 3.31 1.21
N HIS A 64 -3.88 4.46 0.87
CA HIS A 64 -4.60 5.55 0.22
C HIS A 64 -5.25 5.11 -1.11
N ALA A 65 -4.54 4.32 -1.90
CA ALA A 65 -5.08 3.71 -3.12
C ALA A 65 -6.27 2.78 -2.80
N VAL A 66 -6.12 1.89 -1.82
CA VAL A 66 -7.18 0.94 -1.41
C VAL A 66 -8.43 1.67 -0.91
N GLU A 67 -8.28 2.68 -0.03
CA GLU A 67 -9.42 3.43 0.49
C GLU A 67 -10.15 4.19 -0.62
N SER A 68 -9.42 4.74 -1.60
CA SER A 68 -10.01 5.45 -2.75
C SER A 68 -10.85 4.53 -3.66
N ALA A 69 -10.57 3.22 -3.64
CA ALA A 69 -11.31 2.22 -4.39
C ALA A 69 -12.59 1.74 -3.68
N VAL A 70 -12.86 2.21 -2.47
CA VAL A 70 -14.11 1.89 -1.75
C VAL A 70 -15.13 2.99 -2.03
N ASN A 71 -16.19 2.66 -2.75
CA ASN A 71 -17.22 3.62 -3.11
C ASN A 71 -18.18 3.95 -1.96
N ALA A 72 -19.07 4.93 -2.15
CA ALA A 72 -20.02 5.39 -1.14
C ALA A 72 -21.02 4.31 -0.65
N LYS A 73 -21.13 3.19 -1.36
CA LYS A 73 -21.95 2.03 -0.96
C LYS A 73 -21.14 0.98 -0.17
N GLY A 74 -19.85 1.23 0.10
CA GLY A 74 -18.95 0.28 0.72
C GLY A 74 -18.51 -0.85 -0.21
N GLN A 75 -18.66 -0.70 -1.53
CA GLN A 75 -18.22 -1.70 -2.50
C GLN A 75 -16.77 -1.42 -2.92
N VAL A 76 -16.00 -2.48 -3.08
CA VAL A 76 -14.60 -2.40 -3.52
C VAL A 76 -14.56 -2.49 -5.05
N GLU A 77 -14.14 -1.43 -5.69
CA GLU A 77 -13.99 -1.31 -7.14
C GLU A 77 -12.61 -1.78 -7.61
N GLY A 78 -12.46 -2.05 -8.90
CA GLY A 78 -11.17 -2.44 -9.48
C GLY A 78 -10.67 -3.83 -9.10
N VAL A 79 -11.53 -4.71 -8.60
CA VAL A 79 -11.17 -6.08 -8.21
C VAL A 79 -11.32 -7.02 -9.39
N CYS A 80 -10.23 -7.70 -9.76
CA CYS A 80 -10.22 -8.73 -10.78
C CYS A 80 -11.19 -9.86 -10.44
N VAL A 81 -11.99 -10.33 -11.38
CA VAL A 81 -12.84 -11.50 -11.15
C VAL A 81 -12.01 -12.78 -10.98
N GLY A 82 -12.61 -13.83 -10.42
CA GLY A 82 -11.96 -15.13 -10.28
C GLY A 82 -11.27 -15.58 -11.57
N THR A 83 -10.00 -15.94 -11.47
CA THR A 83 -9.12 -16.19 -12.62
C THR A 83 -8.57 -17.60 -12.57
N GLY A 84 -8.80 -18.35 -13.65
CA GLY A 84 -8.20 -19.66 -13.86
C GLY A 84 -6.80 -19.56 -14.47
N LEU A 85 -6.29 -20.68 -14.96
CA LEU A 85 -5.02 -20.75 -15.67
C LEU A 85 -5.22 -20.33 -17.14
N GLY A 86 -4.51 -19.31 -17.56
CA GLY A 86 -4.39 -18.89 -18.97
C GLY A 86 -3.04 -19.28 -19.57
N PHE A 87 -2.97 -19.31 -20.89
CA PHE A 87 -1.77 -19.72 -21.63
C PHE A 87 -0.88 -18.54 -22.06
N ASP A 88 -1.38 -17.32 -21.97
CA ASP A 88 -0.64 -16.12 -22.37
C ASP A 88 -0.93 -14.93 -21.44
N ALA A 89 -0.07 -13.91 -21.50
CA ALA A 89 -0.19 -12.71 -20.69
C ALA A 89 -1.45 -11.88 -21.04
N GLY A 90 -1.94 -11.93 -22.28
CA GLY A 90 -3.16 -11.23 -22.69
C GLY A 90 -4.39 -11.72 -21.95
N PHE A 91 -4.49 -13.03 -21.68
CA PHE A 91 -5.57 -13.58 -20.86
C PHE A 91 -5.66 -12.90 -19.50
N TYR A 92 -4.53 -12.65 -18.84
CA TYR A 92 -4.48 -12.01 -17.53
C TYR A 92 -4.66 -10.49 -17.63
N ALA A 93 -4.03 -9.84 -18.63
CA ALA A 93 -4.10 -8.40 -18.83
C ALA A 93 -5.53 -7.88 -19.05
N TYR A 94 -6.38 -8.67 -19.70
CA TYR A 94 -7.76 -8.32 -20.05
C TYR A 94 -8.81 -8.97 -19.14
N ARG A 95 -8.44 -9.50 -17.98
CA ARG A 95 -9.45 -10.00 -17.04
C ARG A 95 -10.39 -8.87 -16.60
N PRO A 96 -11.72 -9.11 -16.61
CA PRO A 96 -12.67 -8.10 -16.15
C PRO A 96 -12.55 -7.86 -14.65
N VAL A 97 -12.97 -6.67 -14.22
CA VAL A 97 -13.10 -6.29 -12.81
C VAL A 97 -14.58 -6.18 -12.44
N HIS A 98 -14.92 -6.47 -11.20
CA HIS A 98 -16.31 -6.36 -10.74
C HIS A 98 -16.41 -6.17 -9.24
N VAL A 99 -17.33 -5.29 -8.77
CA VAL A 99 -17.56 -5.04 -7.35
C VAL A 99 -18.09 -6.24 -6.56
N MET A 100 -18.63 -7.25 -7.24
CA MET A 100 -19.07 -8.50 -6.60
C MET A 100 -17.96 -9.57 -6.54
N ALA A 101 -16.73 -9.22 -6.92
CA ALA A 101 -15.56 -10.09 -6.72
C ALA A 101 -15.23 -10.16 -5.22
N ALA A 102 -15.79 -11.16 -4.53
CA ALA A 102 -15.83 -11.25 -3.06
C ALA A 102 -14.43 -11.27 -2.40
N HIS A 103 -13.42 -11.77 -3.11
CA HIS A 103 -12.04 -11.84 -2.60
C HIS A 103 -11.34 -10.48 -2.45
N GLY A 104 -11.93 -9.38 -2.94
CA GLY A 104 -11.43 -8.02 -2.70
C GLY A 104 -11.71 -7.51 -1.30
N TYR A 105 -12.80 -7.92 -0.66
CA TYR A 105 -13.25 -7.35 0.62
C TYR A 105 -12.39 -7.77 1.82
N GLY A 106 -12.03 -9.04 1.92
CA GLY A 106 -11.18 -9.54 3.00
C GLY A 106 -9.83 -8.83 3.07
N PRO A 107 -9.08 -8.74 1.97
CA PRO A 107 -7.81 -8.03 1.93
C PRO A 107 -7.90 -6.56 2.33
N VAL A 108 -8.94 -5.85 1.94
CA VAL A 108 -9.16 -4.43 2.32
C VAL A 108 -9.31 -4.31 3.84
N ILE A 109 -10.11 -5.19 4.47
CA ILE A 109 -10.30 -5.20 5.92
C ILE A 109 -8.98 -5.52 6.64
N TRP A 110 -8.24 -6.51 6.16
CA TRP A 110 -6.94 -6.88 6.74
C TRP A 110 -5.89 -5.78 6.60
N ALA A 111 -5.82 -5.16 5.42
CA ALA A 111 -4.91 -4.03 5.20
C ALA A 111 -5.23 -2.88 6.17
N GLY A 112 -6.49 -2.49 6.28
CA GLY A 112 -6.91 -1.45 7.22
C GLY A 112 -6.55 -1.76 8.67
N ALA A 113 -6.75 -3.00 9.12
CA ALA A 113 -6.40 -3.41 10.48
C ALA A 113 -4.90 -3.30 10.76
N GLU A 114 -4.05 -3.74 9.83
CA GLU A 114 -2.58 -3.64 10.00
C GLU A 114 -2.07 -2.21 9.84
N VAL A 115 -2.68 -1.40 8.97
CA VAL A 115 -2.33 0.02 8.84
C VAL A 115 -2.71 0.80 10.10
N ILE A 116 -3.88 0.57 10.69
CA ILE A 116 -4.26 1.19 11.98
C ILE A 116 -3.23 0.85 13.07
N LYS A 117 -2.77 -0.40 13.12
CA LYS A 117 -1.73 -0.82 14.05
C LYS A 117 -0.41 -0.10 13.77
N LEU A 118 0.03 -0.07 12.51
CA LEU A 118 1.24 0.63 12.08
C LEU A 118 1.23 2.11 12.51
N LEU A 119 0.12 2.82 12.26
CA LEU A 119 -0.01 4.23 12.61
C LEU A 119 0.09 4.48 14.12
N LYS A 120 -0.37 3.54 14.93
CA LYS A 120 -0.30 3.63 16.40
C LYS A 120 1.09 3.32 16.96
N GLU A 121 1.83 2.42 16.32
CA GLU A 121 3.10 1.92 16.85
C GLU A 121 4.33 2.63 16.24
N GLN A 122 4.21 3.17 15.03
CA GLN A 122 5.33 3.76 14.30
C GLN A 122 5.29 5.30 14.17
N HIS A 123 4.27 5.93 14.74
CA HIS A 123 4.11 7.39 14.87
C HIS A 123 4.53 8.21 13.64
N PRO A 124 3.96 7.97 12.44
CA PRO A 124 4.35 8.70 11.24
C PRO A 124 4.00 10.20 11.37
N LYS A 125 4.91 11.06 10.92
CA LYS A 125 4.70 12.50 10.80
C LYS A 125 5.09 12.96 9.40
N LEU A 126 4.32 13.89 8.87
CA LEU A 126 4.65 14.56 7.62
C LEU A 126 5.55 15.75 7.90
N ASN A 127 6.65 15.85 7.16
CA ASN A 127 7.48 17.05 7.13
C ASN A 127 7.44 17.69 5.73
N ASP A 128 8.33 18.64 5.46
CA ASP A 128 8.40 19.37 4.19
C ASP A 128 8.86 18.53 2.98
N SER A 129 9.35 17.33 3.22
CA SER A 129 9.96 16.49 2.18
C SER A 129 9.49 15.04 2.18
N ALA A 130 8.96 14.52 3.29
CA ALA A 130 8.59 13.11 3.39
C ALA A 130 7.64 12.79 4.54
N VAL A 131 7.07 11.59 4.51
CA VAL A 131 6.49 10.95 5.70
C VAL A 131 7.63 10.26 6.45
N GLN A 132 7.86 10.66 7.70
CA GLN A 132 8.87 10.07 8.57
C GLN A 132 8.21 9.23 9.67
N PHE A 133 8.85 8.13 10.03
CA PHE A 133 8.41 7.21 11.07
C PHE A 133 9.32 7.33 12.29
N TYR A 134 8.73 7.42 13.48
CA TYR A 134 9.42 7.61 14.75
C TYR A 134 9.16 6.45 15.69
N ASP A 135 10.15 6.10 16.50
CA ASP A 135 10.04 5.03 17.50
C ASP A 135 9.20 5.47 18.73
N GLU A 136 9.04 6.79 18.93
CA GLU A 136 8.25 7.37 20.02
C GLU A 136 7.26 8.42 19.47
N GLU A 137 6.16 8.62 20.18
CA GLU A 137 5.19 9.66 19.84
C GLU A 137 5.81 11.05 19.95
N VAL A 138 5.86 11.78 18.87
CA VAL A 138 6.33 13.16 18.85
C VAL A 138 5.17 14.10 19.20
N LYS A 139 5.22 14.66 20.41
CA LYS A 139 4.21 15.58 20.95
C LYS A 139 4.38 16.99 20.42
N THR A 140 4.15 17.20 19.14
CA THR A 140 4.15 18.54 18.55
C THR A 140 3.20 18.59 17.35
N ASP A 141 2.40 19.65 17.27
CA ASP A 141 1.54 19.94 16.11
C ASP A 141 2.29 20.69 14.99
N LYS A 142 3.53 21.06 15.24
CA LYS A 142 4.36 21.72 14.24
C LYS A 142 4.97 20.68 13.31
N PRO A 143 5.09 20.98 12.00
CA PRO A 143 5.86 20.15 11.10
C PRO A 143 7.26 19.92 11.67
N ILE A 144 7.72 18.67 11.64
CA ILE A 144 9.05 18.33 12.14
C ILE A 144 10.03 18.59 11.00
N PHE A 145 10.57 19.80 10.99
CA PHE A 145 11.68 20.12 10.15
C PHE A 145 12.97 19.87 10.94
N ASN A 146 13.94 19.18 10.36
CA ASN A 146 15.32 19.19 10.87
C ASN A 146 15.95 20.56 10.59
N TYR A 147 15.26 21.62 10.97
CA TYR A 147 15.61 22.98 10.68
C TYR A 147 15.68 23.75 11.99
N ASP A 148 16.87 23.88 12.52
CA ASP A 148 17.21 24.69 13.68
C ASP A 148 17.84 26.04 13.32
N GLY A 149 17.56 26.52 12.08
CA GLY A 149 18.23 27.69 11.50
C GLY A 149 19.52 27.32 10.74
N SER A 150 19.95 26.08 10.78
CA SER A 150 21.01 25.53 9.95
C SER A 150 20.44 24.38 9.09
N ILE A 151 20.54 24.48 7.79
CA ILE A 151 20.21 23.35 6.89
C ILE A 151 21.30 22.31 7.10
N ARG A 152 20.95 21.21 7.75
CA ARG A 152 21.78 20.01 7.79
C ARG A 152 21.25 19.05 6.73
N PHE A 153 21.99 18.89 5.66
CA PHE A 153 21.79 17.83 4.68
C PHE A 153 22.56 16.60 5.13
#